data_49aad70a1c040f53103fedee28d689ca
#
_entry.id   49aad70a1c040f53103fedee28d689ca
#
_cell.length_a   1.000
_cell.length_b   1.000
_cell.length_c   1.000
_cell.angle_alpha   90.00
_cell.angle_beta   90.00
_cell.angle_gamma   90.00
#
_symmetry.space_group_name_H-M   'P 1'
#
loop_
_entity.id
_entity.type
_entity.pdbx_description
1 polymer ?
#
loop_
_entity_poly.entity_id
_entity_poly.type
_entity_poly.pdbx_seq_one_letter_code
_entity_poly.pdbx_strand_id
1 'polypeptide(L)'
;MVIKTHRNFDKQFAKLSKKQRKKVETSLALFMKNPHAAKLRCHALTGEYSGHYSISAGGDLRLHFRYLSSDAAISTAVGSHAQLYN
;
A
#
# COMPACT_ATOMS: atom_id res chain seq x y z
N MET A 1 5.76 -1.61 13.91
CA MET A 1 5.33 -0.46 13.09
C MET A 1 3.82 -0.32 13.14
N VAL A 2 3.34 0.92 13.23
CA VAL A 2 1.91 1.23 13.23
C VAL A 2 1.49 1.66 11.82
N ILE A 3 0.39 1.09 11.32
CA ILE A 3 -0.17 1.48 10.02
C ILE A 3 -1.54 2.12 10.26
N LYS A 4 -1.69 3.34 9.76
CA LYS A 4 -2.98 4.01 9.68
C LYS A 4 -3.48 3.96 8.24
N THR A 5 -4.77 4.20 8.03
CA THR A 5 -5.34 4.24 6.68
C THR A 5 -6.01 5.60 6.45
N HIS A 6 -5.80 6.12 5.25
CA HIS A 6 -6.43 7.35 4.79
C HIS A 6 -7.85 7.03 4.28
N ARG A 7 -8.76 8.02 4.33
CA ARG A 7 -10.13 7.86 3.82
C ARG A 7 -10.15 7.35 2.38
N ASN A 8 -9.26 7.85 1.54
CA ASN A 8 -9.18 7.42 0.15
C ASN A 8 -8.86 5.92 0.04
N PHE A 9 -7.91 5.46 0.85
CA PHE A 9 -7.58 4.04 0.92
C PHE A 9 -8.81 3.22 1.35
N ASP A 10 -9.50 3.67 2.39
CA ASP A 10 -10.66 2.95 2.91
C ASP A 10 -11.76 2.78 1.86
N LYS A 11 -12.02 3.83 1.07
CA LYS A 11 -13.00 3.78 -0.01
C LYS A 11 -12.58 2.81 -1.11
N GLN A 12 -11.33 2.85 -1.50
CA GLN A 12 -10.80 1.97 -2.54
C GLN A 12 -10.78 0.52 -2.07
N PHE A 13 -10.37 0.30 -0.84
CA PHE A 13 -10.33 -1.03 -0.23
C PHE A 13 -11.73 -1.67 -0.20
N ALA A 14 -12.76 -0.90 0.15
CA ALA A 14 -14.13 -1.38 0.20
C ALA A 14 -14.64 -1.87 -1.17
N LYS A 15 -14.09 -1.35 -2.25
CA LYS A 15 -14.47 -1.73 -3.62
C LYS A 15 -13.74 -2.98 -4.13
N LEU A 16 -12.75 -3.46 -3.41
CA LEU A 16 -12.01 -4.65 -3.82
C LEU A 16 -12.84 -5.91 -3.57
N SER A 17 -12.56 -6.96 -4.35
CA SER A 17 -13.16 -8.26 -4.09
C SER A 17 -12.65 -8.81 -2.77
N LYS A 18 -13.37 -9.78 -2.23
CA LYS A 18 -12.95 -10.44 -0.99
C LYS A 18 -11.53 -11.03 -1.12
N LYS A 19 -11.23 -11.62 -2.26
CA LYS A 19 -9.91 -12.20 -2.54
C LYS A 19 -8.83 -11.13 -2.55
N GLN A 20 -9.10 -9.99 -3.18
CA GLN A 20 -8.15 -8.88 -3.25
C GLN A 20 -7.93 -8.25 -1.87
N ARG A 21 -9.02 -8.07 -1.09
CA ARG A 21 -8.89 -7.54 0.27
C ARG A 21 -8.00 -8.42 1.13
N LYS A 22 -8.14 -9.73 1.00
CA LYS A 22 -7.28 -10.66 1.74
C LYS A 22 -5.82 -10.53 1.36
N LYS A 23 -5.53 -10.35 0.07
CA LYS A 23 -4.16 -10.11 -0.40
C LYS A 23 -3.58 -8.83 0.19
N VAL A 24 -4.37 -7.76 0.23
CA VAL A 24 -3.95 -6.49 0.83
C VAL A 24 -3.66 -6.66 2.31
N GLU A 25 -4.55 -7.32 3.04
CA GLU A 25 -4.37 -7.57 4.47
C GLU A 25 -3.08 -8.37 4.75
N THR A 26 -2.82 -9.38 3.94
CA THR A 26 -1.59 -10.18 4.05
C THR A 26 -0.34 -9.32 3.82
N SER A 27 -0.38 -8.46 2.82
CA SER A 27 0.74 -7.59 2.51
C SER A 27 0.97 -6.53 3.59
N LEU A 28 -0.10 -5.97 4.14
CA LEU A 28 0.00 -5.03 5.25
C LEU A 28 0.59 -5.69 6.50
N ALA A 29 0.17 -6.92 6.80
CA ALA A 29 0.71 -7.66 7.93
C ALA A 29 2.20 -7.92 7.76
N LEU A 30 2.63 -8.29 6.55
CA LEU A 30 4.04 -8.49 6.23
C LEU A 30 4.81 -7.18 6.36
N PHE A 31 4.24 -6.09 5.85
CA PHE A 31 4.87 -4.77 5.92
C PHE A 31 5.09 -4.33 7.38
N MET A 32 4.12 -4.55 8.24
CA MET A 32 4.26 -4.21 9.66
C MET A 32 5.35 -5.03 10.35
N LYS A 33 5.52 -6.28 9.93
CA LYS A 33 6.50 -7.19 10.50
C LYS A 33 7.90 -6.96 9.93
N ASN A 34 7.98 -6.73 8.61
CA ASN A 34 9.24 -6.53 7.90
C ASN A 34 9.02 -5.66 6.67
N PRO A 35 9.12 -4.33 6.81
CA PRO A 35 8.85 -3.42 5.68
C PRO A 35 9.85 -3.57 4.53
N HIS A 36 10.96 -4.24 4.74
CA HIS A 36 11.98 -4.47 3.72
C HIS A 36 11.90 -5.86 3.09
N ALA A 37 10.84 -6.62 3.37
CA ALA A 37 10.66 -7.94 2.77
C ALA A 37 10.66 -7.83 1.24
N ALA A 38 11.49 -8.66 0.59
CA ALA A 38 11.64 -8.61 -0.88
C ALA A 38 10.33 -8.81 -1.62
N LYS A 39 9.43 -9.62 -1.07
CA LYS A 39 8.12 -9.91 -1.66
C LYS A 39 7.26 -8.66 -1.84
N LEU A 40 7.44 -7.65 -1.00
CA LEU A 40 6.68 -6.41 -1.07
C LEU A 40 7.11 -5.51 -2.22
N ARG A 41 8.32 -5.67 -2.73
CA ARG A 41 8.88 -4.83 -3.81
C ARG A 41 8.72 -3.35 -3.51
N CYS A 42 8.98 -2.97 -2.27
CA CYS A 42 8.84 -1.58 -1.84
C CYS A 42 9.79 -0.66 -2.60
N HIS A 43 9.26 0.43 -3.13
CA HIS A 43 10.08 1.43 -3.82
C HIS A 43 9.46 2.81 -3.70
N ALA A 44 10.33 3.82 -3.74
CA ALA A 44 9.90 5.21 -3.70
C ALA A 44 9.24 5.61 -5.02
N LEU A 45 8.23 6.45 -4.93
CA LEU A 45 7.55 7.01 -6.09
C LEU A 45 8.12 8.38 -6.40
N THR A 46 7.97 8.80 -7.66
CA THR A 46 8.48 10.09 -8.15
C THR A 46 7.35 10.92 -8.75
N GLY A 47 7.68 12.13 -9.20
CA GLY A 47 6.70 13.01 -9.81
C GLY A 47 5.68 13.50 -8.81
N GLU A 48 4.40 13.46 -9.17
CA GLU A 48 3.32 13.92 -8.30
C GLU A 48 3.10 13.04 -7.07
N TYR A 49 3.70 11.84 -7.05
CA TYR A 49 3.65 10.96 -5.89
C TYR A 49 4.94 11.00 -5.06
N SER A 50 5.77 12.00 -5.29
CA SER A 50 7.01 12.17 -4.52
C SER A 50 6.70 12.21 -3.02
N GLY A 51 7.51 11.50 -2.23
CA GLY A 51 7.27 11.35 -0.80
C GLY A 51 6.43 10.12 -0.43
N HIS A 52 5.86 9.45 -1.43
CA HIS A 52 5.13 8.20 -1.26
C HIS A 52 5.97 7.01 -1.70
N TYR A 53 5.56 5.83 -1.24
CA TYR A 53 6.15 4.55 -1.61
C TYR A 53 5.06 3.63 -2.10
N SER A 54 5.44 2.62 -2.88
CA SER A 54 4.52 1.59 -3.35
C SER A 54 4.99 0.23 -2.87
N ILE A 55 4.03 -0.61 -2.44
CA ILE A 55 4.30 -2.03 -2.18
C ILE A 55 3.34 -2.88 -3.01
N SER A 56 3.81 -4.08 -3.35
CA SER A 56 3.01 -5.05 -4.09
C SER A 56 2.11 -5.84 -3.14
N ALA A 57 0.86 -6.01 -3.52
CA ALA A 57 -0.07 -6.89 -2.82
C ALA A 57 -0.40 -8.14 -3.64
N GLY A 58 0.47 -8.46 -4.62
CA GLY A 58 0.32 -9.63 -5.50
C GLY A 58 -0.29 -9.24 -6.85
N GLY A 59 0.17 -9.88 -7.92
CA GLY A 59 -0.28 -9.57 -9.27
C GLY A 59 -0.12 -8.09 -9.59
N ASP A 60 -1.18 -7.47 -10.05
CA ASP A 60 -1.20 -6.06 -10.41
C ASP A 60 -1.65 -5.14 -9.27
N LEU A 61 -1.94 -5.70 -8.10
CA LEU A 61 -2.46 -4.96 -6.97
C LEU A 61 -1.34 -4.25 -6.22
N ARG A 62 -1.52 -2.96 -5.97
CA ARG A 62 -0.50 -2.10 -5.34
C ARG A 62 -1.14 -1.28 -4.22
N LEU A 63 -0.32 -0.96 -3.18
CA LEU A 63 -0.66 0.02 -2.15
C LEU A 63 0.33 1.16 -2.23
N HIS A 64 -0.19 2.38 -2.05
CA HIS A 64 0.65 3.55 -1.82
C HIS A 64 0.63 3.89 -0.33
N PHE A 65 1.76 4.28 0.19
CA PHE A 65 1.84 4.73 1.57
C PHE A 65 2.92 5.81 1.71
N ARG A 66 2.89 6.53 2.82
CA ARG A 66 3.97 7.43 3.21
C ARG A 66 4.27 7.25 4.68
N TYR A 67 5.50 7.50 5.06
CA TYR A 67 5.89 7.44 6.47
C TYR A 67 5.40 8.69 7.20
N LEU A 68 4.86 8.48 8.40
CA LEU A 68 4.50 9.56 9.33
C LEU A 68 5.66 9.79 10.29
N SER A 69 6.42 8.75 10.58
CA SER A 69 7.60 8.76 11.42
C SER A 69 8.41 7.49 11.10
N SER A 70 9.51 7.29 11.79
CA SER A 70 10.31 6.06 11.63
C SER A 70 9.53 4.80 12.02
N ASP A 71 8.43 4.94 12.75
CA ASP A 71 7.70 3.82 13.33
C ASP A 71 6.22 3.79 12.95
N ALA A 72 5.79 4.69 12.08
CA ALA A 72 4.40 4.77 11.66
C ALA A 72 4.29 5.17 10.18
N ALA A 73 3.31 4.59 9.51
CA ALA A 73 3.01 4.91 8.12
C ALA A 73 1.51 5.04 7.93
N ILE A 74 1.11 5.73 6.87
CA ILE A 74 -0.29 5.84 6.48
C ILE A 74 -0.44 5.32 5.06
N SER A 75 -1.35 4.36 4.87
CA SER A 75 -1.70 3.86 3.55
C SER A 75 -2.69 4.81 2.90
N THR A 76 -2.33 5.35 1.74
CA THR A 76 -3.09 6.43 1.10
C THR A 76 -3.93 5.99 -0.09
N ALA A 77 -3.59 4.86 -0.70
CA ALA A 77 -4.33 4.38 -1.86
C ALA A 77 -4.08 2.89 -2.07
N VAL A 78 -5.03 2.22 -2.68
CA VAL A 78 -4.92 0.82 -3.08
C VAL A 78 -5.70 0.60 -4.37
N GLY A 79 -5.14 -0.19 -5.27
CA GLY A 79 -5.77 -0.51 -6.54
C GLY A 79 -4.81 -1.20 -7.48
N SER A 80 -5.23 -1.42 -8.72
CA SER A 80 -4.35 -1.92 -9.76
C SER A 80 -3.35 -0.82 -10.15
N HIS A 81 -2.25 -1.22 -10.78
CA HIS A 81 -1.27 -0.26 -11.30
C HIS A 81 -1.94 0.79 -12.20
N ALA A 82 -2.82 0.35 -13.10
CA ALA A 82 -3.52 1.26 -14.00
C ALA A 82 -4.42 2.25 -13.25
N GLN A 83 -5.13 1.78 -12.22
CA GLN A 83 -6.01 2.63 -11.43
C GLN A 83 -5.25 3.72 -10.68
N LEU A 84 -4.06 3.39 -10.17
CA LEU A 84 -3.28 4.32 -9.35
C LEU A 84 -2.48 5.32 -10.18
N TYR A 85 -2.13 4.98 -11.43
CA TYR A 85 -1.25 5.80 -12.27
C TYR A 85 -1.91 6.39 -13.51
N ASN A 86 -3.21 6.36 -13.54
CA ASN A 86 -3.96 7.01 -14.63
C ASN A 86 -4.15 8.48 -14.38
#